data_b62cf515047ffd37fd769e61384ee75f
#
_entry.id   b62cf515047ffd37fd769e61384ee75f
#
_cell.length_a   1.000
_cell.length_b   1.000
_cell.length_c   1.000
_cell.angle_alpha   90.00
_cell.angle_beta   90.00
_cell.angle_gamma   90.00
#
_symmetry.space_group_name_H-M   'P 1'
#
loop_
_entity.id
_entity.type
_entity.pdbx_description
1 polymer ?
#
loop_
_entity_poly.entity_id
_entity_poly.type
_entity_poly.pdbx_seq_one_letter_code
_entity_poly.pdbx_strand_id
1 'polypeptide(L)'
;IVRMEFTMPEALTKWKFLGFAHDKEMRSGFLSVSMVTAKDLMVQPNPPRFLREGDKIEFTVKVSNQSPTIQKGTVRLTFNDARTSQSVDRELGNKVTDLNFEIPAKQSRTYSWKISVPDDLGVITYKAVGGTGKISDGEEGYLPVLSRRIFVTESMPLPIRGAQTKKFNFEKLVASGNSDTIKHKNFTVQMVSNPSWYAVMALPYLMEFPHECSEQTFNRLY
;
A
#
# COMPACT_ATOMS: atom_id res chain seq x y z
N ILE A 1 33.35 21.62 27.63
CA ILE A 1 32.22 20.65 27.70
C ILE A 1 31.12 21.17 26.78
N VAL A 2 30.72 20.32 25.83
CA VAL A 2 29.57 20.62 24.95
C VAL A 2 28.35 19.89 25.50
N ARG A 3 27.25 20.59 25.73
CA ARG A 3 25.98 20.03 26.17
C ARG A 3 24.96 20.22 25.04
N MET A 4 24.26 19.16 24.66
CA MET A 4 23.18 19.18 23.70
C MET A 4 21.91 18.63 24.36
N GLU A 5 20.80 19.34 24.18
CA GLU A 5 19.48 18.93 24.66
C GLU A 5 18.54 18.84 23.48
N PHE A 6 17.78 17.75 23.39
CA PHE A 6 16.77 17.56 22.35
C PHE A 6 15.64 16.67 22.87
N THR A 7 14.47 16.84 22.31
CA THR A 7 13.33 15.96 22.59
C THR A 7 13.40 14.75 21.67
N MET A 8 13.32 13.55 22.26
CA MET A 8 13.27 12.31 21.49
C MET A 8 11.99 12.25 20.67
N PRO A 9 12.04 11.83 19.38
CA PRO A 9 10.85 11.54 18.60
C PRO A 9 9.99 10.42 19.24
N GLU A 10 8.71 10.36 18.92
CA GLU A 10 7.77 9.37 19.47
C GLU A 10 8.01 7.93 19.03
N ALA A 11 8.96 7.70 18.10
CA ALA A 11 9.28 6.36 17.62
C ALA A 11 9.81 5.47 18.75
N LEU A 12 9.21 4.29 18.92
CA LEU A 12 9.60 3.28 19.90
C LEU A 12 10.68 2.38 19.31
N THR A 13 11.94 2.75 19.49
CA THR A 13 13.07 2.07 18.88
C THR A 13 14.35 2.19 19.70
N LYS A 14 15.40 1.50 19.27
CA LYS A 14 16.75 1.67 19.79
C LYS A 14 17.47 2.75 18.98
N TRP A 15 17.69 3.88 19.62
CA TRP A 15 18.45 4.99 19.07
C TRP A 15 19.94 4.77 19.23
N LYS A 16 20.71 5.18 18.24
CA LYS A 16 22.16 5.25 18.30
C LYS A 16 22.60 6.68 18.05
N PHE A 17 23.13 7.31 19.07
CA PHE A 17 23.74 8.63 18.96
C PHE A 17 25.21 8.46 18.57
N LEU A 18 25.62 9.13 17.52
CA LEU A 18 27.01 9.18 17.06
C LEU A 18 27.48 10.63 17.14
N GLY A 19 28.52 10.86 17.93
CA GLY A 19 29.18 12.15 18.02
C GLY A 19 30.59 12.05 17.45
N PHE A 20 30.98 13.01 16.64
CA PHE A 20 32.30 13.20 16.12
C PHE A 20 32.73 14.64 16.38
N ALA A 21 33.91 14.82 16.92
CA ALA A 21 34.49 16.14 17.13
C ALA A 21 35.97 16.13 16.70
N HIS A 22 36.46 17.24 16.20
CA HIS A 22 37.86 17.47 15.90
C HIS A 22 38.27 18.90 16.24
N ASP A 23 39.52 19.13 16.48
CA ASP A 23 40.12 20.45 16.65
C ASP A 23 40.90 20.89 15.38
N LYS A 24 41.54 22.06 15.48
CA LYS A 24 42.33 22.60 14.37
C LYS A 24 43.64 21.84 14.12
N GLU A 25 44.11 21.11 15.12
CA GLU A 25 45.29 20.25 15.03
C GLU A 25 44.95 18.81 14.63
N MET A 26 43.73 18.55 14.09
CA MET A 26 43.25 17.26 13.66
C MET A 26 43.13 16.19 14.77
N ARG A 27 43.19 16.57 16.03
CA ARG A 27 42.87 15.64 17.12
C ARG A 27 41.36 15.39 17.07
N SER A 28 40.97 14.12 17.01
CA SER A 28 39.58 13.73 16.88
C SER A 28 39.09 12.89 18.05
N GLY A 29 37.81 13.01 18.34
CA GLY A 29 37.12 12.17 19.31
C GLY A 29 35.83 11.64 18.72
N PHE A 30 35.49 10.42 19.06
CA PHE A 30 34.28 9.75 18.65
C PHE A 30 33.49 9.27 19.88
N LEU A 31 32.17 9.52 19.87
CA LEU A 31 31.25 9.04 20.88
C LEU A 31 30.13 8.23 20.22
N SER A 32 29.87 7.05 20.78
CA SER A 32 28.72 6.23 20.38
C SER A 32 27.92 5.82 21.61
N VAL A 33 26.67 6.25 21.69
CA VAL A 33 25.76 5.91 22.79
C VAL A 33 24.46 5.35 22.21
N SER A 34 23.94 4.30 22.86
CA SER A 34 22.63 3.74 22.49
C SER A 34 21.63 3.98 23.62
N MET A 35 20.41 4.35 23.25
CA MET A 35 19.31 4.42 24.20
C MET A 35 18.04 3.82 23.55
N VAL A 36 17.12 3.33 24.40
CA VAL A 36 15.88 2.70 23.96
C VAL A 36 14.70 3.54 24.44
N THR A 37 13.80 3.88 23.50
CA THR A 37 12.49 4.42 23.84
C THR A 37 11.47 3.29 23.80
N ALA A 38 10.72 3.11 24.85
CA ALA A 38 9.68 2.08 24.98
C ALA A 38 8.52 2.62 25.81
N LYS A 39 7.31 2.14 25.52
CA LYS A 39 6.13 2.33 26.37
C LYS A 39 5.89 1.07 27.20
N ASP A 40 5.20 1.21 28.30
CA ASP A 40 4.80 0.07 29.15
C ASP A 40 3.88 -0.90 28.42
N LEU A 41 3.04 -0.40 27.51
CA LEU A 41 2.27 -1.17 26.57
C LEU A 41 2.66 -0.78 25.15
N MET A 42 2.93 -1.77 24.31
CA MET A 42 3.28 -1.57 22.90
C MET A 42 2.39 -2.43 22.02
N VAL A 43 1.86 -1.81 20.96
CA VAL A 43 1.03 -2.45 19.94
C VAL A 43 1.75 -2.41 18.60
N GLN A 44 2.06 -3.56 18.06
CA GLN A 44 2.85 -3.71 16.84
C GLN A 44 2.08 -4.55 15.83
N PRO A 45 1.36 -3.93 14.89
CA PRO A 45 0.78 -4.65 13.77
C PRO A 45 1.87 -5.20 12.84
N ASN A 46 1.55 -6.30 12.18
CA ASN A 46 2.42 -6.93 11.19
C ASN A 46 1.69 -6.97 9.82
N PRO A 47 1.55 -5.82 9.15
CA PRO A 47 0.89 -5.76 7.86
C PRO A 47 1.74 -6.41 6.77
N PRO A 48 1.12 -7.08 5.78
CA PRO A 48 1.80 -7.39 4.53
C PRO A 48 2.10 -6.10 3.75
N ARG A 49 2.97 -6.16 2.77
CA ARG A 49 3.27 -4.99 1.93
C ARG A 49 2.09 -4.56 1.07
N PHE A 50 1.26 -5.50 0.66
CA PHE A 50 0.04 -5.31 -0.11
C PHE A 50 -0.88 -6.51 0.08
N LEU A 51 -2.14 -6.36 -0.31
CA LEU A 51 -3.13 -7.42 -0.46
C LEU A 51 -3.48 -7.57 -1.95
N ARG A 52 -4.06 -8.70 -2.31
CA ARG A 52 -4.69 -8.89 -3.61
C ARG A 52 -6.18 -9.17 -3.44
N GLU A 53 -6.96 -8.76 -4.42
CA GLU A 53 -8.37 -9.15 -4.50
C GLU A 53 -8.49 -10.68 -4.43
N GLY A 54 -9.37 -11.18 -3.57
CA GLY A 54 -9.60 -12.61 -3.33
C GLY A 54 -8.69 -13.24 -2.28
N ASP A 55 -7.71 -12.51 -1.72
CA ASP A 55 -6.86 -13.03 -0.65
C ASP A 55 -7.65 -13.34 0.61
N LYS A 56 -7.24 -14.40 1.31
CA LYS A 56 -7.68 -14.73 2.66
C LYS A 56 -6.46 -14.85 3.53
N ILE A 57 -6.33 -13.93 4.49
CA ILE A 57 -5.15 -13.87 5.35
C ILE A 57 -5.54 -13.75 6.83
N GLU A 58 -4.58 -14.04 7.68
CA GLU A 58 -4.61 -13.67 9.10
C GLU A 58 -3.75 -12.42 9.30
N PHE A 59 -4.41 -11.30 9.57
CA PHE A 59 -3.71 -10.08 9.98
C PHE A 59 -3.35 -10.20 11.46
N THR A 60 -2.09 -9.99 11.80
CA THR A 60 -1.60 -10.19 13.16
C THR A 60 -1.17 -8.88 13.80
N VAL A 61 -1.41 -8.80 15.12
CA VAL A 61 -0.97 -7.67 15.96
C VAL A 61 -0.32 -8.26 17.20
N LYS A 62 0.91 -7.88 17.45
CA LYS A 62 1.64 -8.22 18.67
C LYS A 62 1.39 -7.15 19.72
N VAL A 63 0.94 -7.55 20.90
CA VAL A 63 0.82 -6.68 22.08
C VAL A 63 1.89 -7.09 23.07
N SER A 64 2.70 -6.13 23.51
CA SER A 64 3.83 -6.34 24.43
C SER A 64 3.61 -5.56 25.70
N ASN A 65 3.68 -6.25 26.83
CA ASN A 65 3.69 -5.64 28.16
C ASN A 65 5.12 -5.47 28.65
N GLN A 66 5.61 -4.23 28.64
CA GLN A 66 6.94 -3.87 29.13
C GLN A 66 6.94 -3.43 30.62
N SER A 67 5.77 -3.38 31.23
CA SER A 67 5.61 -3.02 32.64
C SER A 67 6.02 -4.16 33.58
N PRO A 68 6.27 -3.88 34.87
CA PRO A 68 6.58 -4.91 35.87
C PRO A 68 5.34 -5.67 36.37
N THR A 69 4.13 -5.31 35.95
CA THR A 69 2.89 -5.90 36.41
C THR A 69 2.10 -6.50 35.24
N ILE A 70 1.19 -7.43 35.54
CA ILE A 70 0.28 -7.97 34.54
C ILE A 70 -0.62 -6.86 33.99
N GLN A 71 -0.84 -6.85 32.69
CA GLN A 71 -1.72 -5.91 32.01
C GLN A 71 -2.91 -6.65 31.41
N LYS A 72 -4.12 -6.10 31.68
CA LYS A 72 -5.39 -6.59 31.13
C LYS A 72 -6.06 -5.47 30.36
N GLY A 73 -6.56 -5.78 29.18
CA GLY A 73 -7.18 -4.77 28.32
C GLY A 73 -7.75 -5.35 27.04
N THR A 74 -7.92 -4.47 26.07
CA THR A 74 -8.49 -4.83 24.77
C THR A 74 -7.57 -4.34 23.67
N VAL A 75 -7.36 -5.16 22.65
CA VAL A 75 -6.73 -4.78 21.39
C VAL A 75 -7.77 -4.79 20.28
N ARG A 76 -7.82 -3.70 19.52
CA ARG A 76 -8.77 -3.46 18.43
C ARG A 76 -8.01 -3.35 17.12
N LEU A 77 -8.53 -3.98 16.08
CA LEU A 77 -8.07 -3.81 14.69
C LEU A 77 -9.26 -3.40 13.83
N THR A 78 -9.12 -2.30 13.11
CA THR A 78 -10.12 -1.78 12.16
C THR A 78 -9.50 -1.43 10.84
N PHE A 79 -10.33 -1.47 9.78
CA PHE A 79 -9.93 -1.11 8.43
C PHE A 79 -10.89 -0.08 7.84
N ASN A 80 -10.34 0.91 7.16
CA ASN A 80 -11.11 1.93 6.46
C ASN A 80 -10.62 2.08 5.01
N ASP A 81 -11.51 2.48 4.13
CA ASP A 81 -11.13 2.96 2.79
C ASP A 81 -10.31 4.24 2.93
N ALA A 82 -9.11 4.27 2.34
CA ALA A 82 -8.17 5.39 2.50
C ALA A 82 -8.66 6.70 1.87
N ARG A 83 -9.58 6.62 0.90
CA ARG A 83 -10.12 7.78 0.17
C ARG A 83 -11.35 8.36 0.86
N THR A 84 -12.25 7.51 1.34
CA THR A 84 -13.54 7.92 1.91
C THR A 84 -13.54 7.95 3.43
N SER A 85 -12.55 7.33 4.06
CA SER A 85 -12.46 7.11 5.51
C SER A 85 -13.63 6.29 6.09
N GLN A 86 -14.42 5.64 5.24
CA GLN A 86 -15.50 4.75 5.68
C GLN A 86 -14.94 3.39 6.08
N SER A 87 -15.54 2.77 7.10
CA SER A 87 -15.15 1.43 7.52
C SER A 87 -15.45 0.41 6.44
N VAL A 88 -14.46 -0.47 6.20
CA VAL A 88 -14.55 -1.63 5.30
C VAL A 88 -14.40 -2.95 6.07
N ASP A 89 -14.56 -2.92 7.39
CA ASP A 89 -14.45 -4.12 8.24
C ASP A 89 -15.44 -5.21 7.81
N ARG A 90 -16.67 -4.80 7.49
CA ARG A 90 -17.72 -5.73 7.06
C ARG A 90 -17.37 -6.41 5.72
N GLU A 91 -16.87 -5.65 4.78
CA GLU A 91 -16.48 -6.11 3.45
C GLU A 91 -15.29 -7.08 3.54
N LEU A 92 -14.36 -6.82 4.44
CA LEU A 92 -13.23 -7.70 4.73
C LEU A 92 -13.60 -8.92 5.60
N GLY A 93 -14.82 -8.97 6.10
CA GLY A 93 -15.27 -10.03 7.02
C GLY A 93 -14.69 -9.92 8.43
N ASN A 94 -14.16 -8.74 8.81
CA ASN A 94 -13.66 -8.45 10.15
C ASN A 94 -14.82 -8.21 11.12
N LYS A 95 -15.47 -9.29 11.54
CA LYS A 95 -16.69 -9.24 12.38
C LYS A 95 -16.41 -8.93 13.84
N VAL A 96 -15.24 -9.28 14.32
CA VAL A 96 -14.83 -9.10 15.72
C VAL A 96 -13.59 -8.21 15.71
N THR A 97 -13.80 -6.91 15.90
CA THR A 97 -12.71 -5.94 15.90
C THR A 97 -11.90 -5.96 17.18
N ASP A 98 -12.52 -6.31 18.30
CA ASP A 98 -11.95 -6.23 19.64
C ASP A 98 -11.64 -7.62 20.20
N LEU A 99 -10.41 -7.80 20.69
CA LEU A 99 -9.99 -9.00 21.40
C LEU A 99 -9.44 -8.61 22.78
N ASN A 100 -9.89 -9.31 23.82
CA ASN A 100 -9.36 -9.10 25.17
C ASN A 100 -7.97 -9.70 25.32
N PHE A 101 -7.12 -9.03 26.06
CA PHE A 101 -5.82 -9.55 26.43
C PHE A 101 -5.58 -9.53 27.94
N GLU A 102 -4.79 -10.51 28.37
CA GLU A 102 -4.17 -10.57 29.67
C GLU A 102 -2.72 -11.03 29.45
N ILE A 103 -1.77 -10.14 29.71
CA ILE A 103 -0.35 -10.36 29.38
C ILE A 103 0.47 -10.17 30.64
N PRO A 104 1.22 -11.20 31.11
CA PRO A 104 2.12 -11.10 32.25
C PRO A 104 3.20 -10.04 32.03
N ALA A 105 3.82 -9.61 33.11
CA ALA A 105 4.92 -8.66 33.10
C ALA A 105 6.05 -9.13 32.14
N LYS A 106 6.58 -8.19 31.36
CA LYS A 106 7.69 -8.43 30.43
C LYS A 106 7.44 -9.50 29.37
N GLN A 107 6.17 -9.81 29.07
CA GLN A 107 5.79 -10.76 28.04
C GLN A 107 5.03 -10.08 26.91
N SER A 108 4.82 -10.82 25.82
CA SER A 108 4.03 -10.40 24.69
C SER A 108 3.14 -11.53 24.17
N ARG A 109 2.02 -11.16 23.54
CA ARG A 109 1.12 -12.08 22.86
C ARG A 109 0.75 -11.54 21.49
N THR A 110 0.52 -12.44 20.54
CA THR A 110 0.05 -12.11 19.20
C THR A 110 -1.42 -12.46 19.08
N TYR A 111 -2.18 -11.55 18.50
CA TYR A 111 -3.59 -11.67 18.20
C TYR A 111 -3.77 -11.69 16.70
N SER A 112 -4.77 -12.39 16.19
CA SER A 112 -4.99 -12.52 14.75
C SER A 112 -6.45 -12.29 14.38
N TRP A 113 -6.65 -11.69 13.22
CA TRP A 113 -7.95 -11.46 12.59
C TRP A 113 -7.94 -12.07 11.20
N LYS A 114 -8.93 -12.91 10.93
CA LYS A 114 -9.12 -13.48 9.60
C LYS A 114 -9.87 -12.49 8.74
N ILE A 115 -9.27 -12.06 7.66
CA ILE A 115 -9.87 -11.17 6.68
C ILE A 115 -9.89 -11.81 5.30
N SER A 116 -10.92 -11.46 4.51
CA SER A 116 -11.09 -11.86 3.12
C SER A 116 -11.23 -10.61 2.27
N VAL A 117 -10.37 -10.45 1.30
CA VAL A 117 -10.28 -9.23 0.50
C VAL A 117 -11.26 -9.32 -0.67
N PRO A 118 -12.32 -8.49 -0.72
CA PRO A 118 -13.24 -8.47 -1.86
C PRO A 118 -12.61 -7.80 -3.07
N ASP A 119 -13.30 -7.88 -4.21
CA ASP A 119 -12.95 -7.14 -5.41
C ASP A 119 -13.25 -5.65 -5.24
N ASP A 120 -12.56 -4.80 -6.00
CA ASP A 120 -12.76 -3.34 -6.11
C ASP A 120 -12.44 -2.52 -4.83
N LEU A 121 -11.77 -3.08 -3.87
CA LEU A 121 -11.08 -2.30 -2.85
C LEU A 121 -9.81 -1.69 -3.45
N GLY A 122 -9.60 -0.40 -3.19
CA GLY A 122 -8.36 0.28 -3.57
C GLY A 122 -7.32 0.24 -2.43
N VAL A 123 -6.85 1.41 -2.00
CA VAL A 123 -5.99 1.51 -0.82
C VAL A 123 -6.88 1.55 0.42
N ILE A 124 -6.57 0.73 1.40
CA ILE A 124 -7.21 0.76 2.72
C ILE A 124 -6.22 1.23 3.77
N THR A 125 -6.71 1.73 4.88
CA THR A 125 -5.93 1.96 6.10
C THR A 125 -6.27 0.88 7.11
N TYR A 126 -5.27 0.45 7.86
CA TYR A 126 -5.49 -0.34 9.08
C TYR A 126 -5.15 0.52 10.29
N LYS A 127 -5.86 0.28 11.39
CA LYS A 127 -5.58 0.90 12.68
C LYS A 127 -5.67 -0.15 13.78
N ALA A 128 -4.54 -0.39 14.45
CA ALA A 128 -4.44 -1.27 15.59
C ALA A 128 -4.25 -0.44 16.87
N VAL A 129 -5.13 -0.61 17.86
CA VAL A 129 -5.07 0.12 19.12
C VAL A 129 -5.22 -0.86 20.27
N GLY A 130 -4.34 -0.79 21.25
CA GLY A 130 -4.44 -1.56 22.48
C GLY A 130 -4.50 -0.65 23.71
N GLY A 131 -5.33 -0.99 24.67
CA GLY A 131 -5.47 -0.18 25.87
C GLY A 131 -5.92 -0.98 27.09
N THR A 132 -5.53 -0.50 28.27
CA THR A 132 -5.87 -1.06 29.58
C THR A 132 -6.76 -0.13 30.40
N GLY A 133 -7.24 0.97 29.82
CA GLY A 133 -7.95 2.04 30.54
C GLY A 133 -7.02 3.05 31.21
N LYS A 134 -5.76 2.70 31.48
CA LYS A 134 -4.74 3.61 32.05
C LYS A 134 -3.65 3.97 31.06
N ILE A 135 -3.23 3.01 30.27
CA ILE A 135 -2.19 3.15 29.24
C ILE A 135 -2.74 2.63 27.91
N SER A 136 -2.33 3.26 26.83
CA SER A 136 -2.72 2.85 25.49
C SER A 136 -1.58 3.07 24.53
N ASP A 137 -1.60 2.30 23.44
CA ASP A 137 -0.72 2.46 22.31
C ASP A 137 -1.45 2.07 21.03
N GLY A 138 -1.01 2.57 19.89
CA GLY A 138 -1.61 2.22 18.61
C GLY A 138 -0.74 2.62 17.45
N GLU A 139 -0.97 1.93 16.35
CA GLU A 139 -0.28 2.15 15.08
C GLU A 139 -1.29 2.05 13.94
N GLU A 140 -1.13 2.91 12.96
CA GLU A 140 -1.93 2.91 11.73
C GLU A 140 -1.04 2.99 10.51
N GLY A 141 -1.53 2.50 9.39
CA GLY A 141 -0.81 2.55 8.14
C GLY A 141 -1.69 2.26 6.93
N TYR A 142 -1.09 2.42 5.76
CA TYR A 142 -1.75 2.18 4.48
C TYR A 142 -1.44 0.77 3.99
N LEU A 143 -2.44 0.16 3.34
CA LEU A 143 -2.33 -1.19 2.80
C LEU A 143 -2.96 -1.20 1.40
N PRO A 144 -2.14 -1.20 0.33
CA PRO A 144 -2.65 -1.23 -1.02
C PRO A 144 -3.28 -2.60 -1.34
N VAL A 145 -4.43 -2.59 -2.00
CA VAL A 145 -5.08 -3.78 -2.53
C VAL A 145 -4.90 -3.81 -4.03
N LEU A 146 -4.17 -4.81 -4.52
CA LEU A 146 -3.90 -4.98 -5.94
C LEU A 146 -5.02 -5.76 -6.60
N SER A 147 -5.50 -5.25 -7.73
CA SER A 147 -6.46 -5.98 -8.55
C SER A 147 -5.84 -7.26 -9.11
N ARG A 148 -6.63 -8.33 -9.19
CA ARG A 148 -6.29 -9.56 -9.91
C ARG A 148 -6.63 -9.49 -11.40
N ARG A 149 -7.20 -8.38 -11.85
CA ARG A 149 -7.56 -8.15 -13.24
C ARG A 149 -6.37 -7.63 -14.02
N ILE A 150 -6.30 -7.99 -15.28
CA ILE A 150 -5.35 -7.45 -16.24
C ILE A 150 -6.07 -6.56 -17.24
N PHE A 151 -5.40 -5.51 -17.71
CA PHE A 151 -5.91 -4.71 -18.81
C PHE A 151 -5.76 -5.47 -20.12
N VAL A 152 -6.84 -5.57 -20.85
CA VAL A 152 -6.86 -6.11 -22.21
C VAL A 152 -7.37 -5.02 -23.13
N THR A 153 -6.57 -4.69 -24.15
CA THR A 153 -6.97 -3.78 -25.22
C THR A 153 -7.35 -4.59 -26.45
N GLU A 154 -8.58 -4.47 -26.89
CA GLU A 154 -9.06 -5.03 -28.13
C GLU A 154 -9.28 -3.90 -29.12
N SER A 155 -8.77 -4.07 -30.35
CA SER A 155 -8.93 -3.09 -31.42
C SER A 155 -9.51 -3.72 -32.67
N MET A 156 -10.32 -2.94 -33.38
CA MET A 156 -10.87 -3.34 -34.65
C MET A 156 -10.68 -2.21 -35.68
N PRO A 157 -10.00 -2.47 -36.80
CA PRO A 157 -9.88 -1.47 -37.86
C PRO A 157 -11.21 -1.26 -38.56
N LEU A 158 -11.53 0.00 -38.87
CA LEU A 158 -12.77 0.41 -39.56
C LEU A 158 -12.44 1.04 -40.92
N PRO A 159 -11.92 0.26 -41.90
CA PRO A 159 -11.48 0.82 -43.17
C PRO A 159 -12.66 1.25 -44.04
N ILE A 160 -12.73 2.55 -44.36
CA ILE A 160 -13.70 3.15 -45.28
C ILE A 160 -12.89 3.87 -46.37
N ARG A 161 -13.24 3.63 -47.64
CA ARG A 161 -12.61 4.28 -48.78
C ARG A 161 -13.69 4.94 -49.64
N GLY A 162 -13.52 6.24 -49.89
CA GLY A 162 -14.48 7.01 -50.66
C GLY A 162 -15.83 7.29 -49.93
N ALA A 163 -16.80 7.82 -50.65
CA ALA A 163 -18.11 8.14 -50.09
C ALA A 163 -19.00 6.88 -50.01
N GLN A 164 -19.03 6.25 -48.86
CA GLN A 164 -19.84 5.06 -48.60
C GLN A 164 -20.26 4.95 -47.13
N THR A 165 -21.33 4.20 -46.90
CA THR A 165 -21.76 3.77 -45.58
C THR A 165 -21.35 2.30 -45.40
N LYS A 166 -20.65 1.98 -44.29
CA LYS A 166 -20.25 0.63 -43.97
C LYS A 166 -20.61 0.29 -42.51
N LYS A 167 -21.15 -0.91 -42.33
CA LYS A 167 -21.44 -1.45 -40.98
C LYS A 167 -20.32 -2.35 -40.52
N PHE A 168 -19.91 -2.20 -39.26
CA PHE A 168 -18.92 -3.03 -38.62
C PHE A 168 -19.56 -3.67 -37.40
N ASN A 169 -19.20 -4.92 -37.13
CA ASN A 169 -19.61 -5.64 -35.93
C ASN A 169 -18.35 -5.97 -35.10
N PHE A 170 -18.28 -5.44 -33.88
CA PHE A 170 -17.18 -5.74 -32.99
C PHE A 170 -17.56 -6.93 -32.07
N GLU A 171 -17.44 -8.15 -32.62
CA GLU A 171 -17.91 -9.39 -32.00
C GLU A 171 -17.34 -9.60 -30.57
N LYS A 172 -16.07 -9.30 -30.35
CA LYS A 172 -15.44 -9.41 -29.04
C LYS A 172 -16.07 -8.48 -28.00
N LEU A 173 -16.42 -7.26 -28.39
CA LEU A 173 -17.10 -6.31 -27.51
C LEU A 173 -18.54 -6.79 -27.20
N VAL A 174 -19.25 -7.27 -28.20
CA VAL A 174 -20.61 -7.81 -28.02
C VAL A 174 -20.58 -9.05 -27.12
N ALA A 175 -19.65 -9.98 -27.38
CA ALA A 175 -19.51 -11.20 -26.59
C ALA A 175 -19.12 -10.93 -25.12
N SER A 176 -18.40 -9.83 -24.86
CA SER A 176 -17.99 -9.46 -23.50
C SER A 176 -19.15 -9.10 -22.57
N GLY A 177 -20.32 -8.74 -23.13
CA GLY A 177 -21.54 -8.50 -22.35
C GLY A 177 -22.07 -9.73 -21.59
N ASN A 178 -21.62 -10.93 -21.94
CA ASN A 178 -21.97 -12.18 -21.28
C ASN A 178 -21.01 -12.57 -20.14
N SER A 179 -20.06 -11.72 -19.81
CA SER A 179 -19.03 -12.01 -18.80
C SER A 179 -19.31 -11.27 -17.49
N ASP A 180 -19.33 -12.00 -16.37
CA ASP A 180 -19.50 -11.43 -15.02
C ASP A 180 -18.23 -10.78 -14.48
N THR A 181 -17.08 -11.02 -15.12
CA THR A 181 -15.76 -10.60 -14.60
C THR A 181 -15.14 -9.44 -15.38
N ILE A 182 -15.59 -9.20 -16.61
CA ILE A 182 -15.08 -8.11 -17.44
C ILE A 182 -15.70 -6.78 -17.01
N LYS A 183 -14.85 -5.78 -16.80
CA LYS A 183 -15.26 -4.39 -16.59
C LYS A 183 -14.72 -3.52 -17.71
N HIS A 184 -15.61 -2.94 -18.50
CA HIS A 184 -15.21 -1.98 -19.53
C HIS A 184 -14.68 -0.71 -18.88
N LYS A 185 -13.47 -0.31 -19.25
CA LYS A 185 -12.80 0.90 -18.72
C LYS A 185 -12.97 2.08 -19.69
N ASN A 186 -12.77 1.82 -20.97
CA ASN A 186 -12.85 2.85 -22.00
C ASN A 186 -13.30 2.26 -23.32
N PHE A 187 -14.04 3.03 -24.08
CA PHE A 187 -14.38 2.74 -25.47
C PHE A 187 -14.04 3.98 -26.31
N THR A 188 -13.11 3.81 -27.23
CA THR A 188 -12.65 4.93 -28.07
C THR A 188 -12.87 4.58 -29.55
N VAL A 189 -13.48 5.48 -30.28
CA VAL A 189 -13.56 5.44 -31.75
C VAL A 189 -12.73 6.59 -32.29
N GLN A 190 -11.77 6.25 -33.13
CA GLN A 190 -10.89 7.22 -33.78
C GLN A 190 -11.18 7.27 -35.27
N MET A 191 -11.29 8.46 -35.83
CA MET A 191 -11.43 8.69 -37.25
C MET A 191 -10.23 9.49 -37.76
N VAL A 192 -9.53 8.94 -38.74
CA VAL A 192 -8.31 9.53 -39.28
C VAL A 192 -8.43 9.62 -40.80
N SER A 193 -8.38 10.84 -41.31
CA SER A 193 -8.42 11.10 -42.77
C SER A 193 -7.04 11.10 -43.43
N ASN A 194 -5.98 11.35 -42.63
CA ASN A 194 -4.59 11.43 -43.09
C ASN A 194 -3.77 10.29 -42.47
N PRO A 195 -3.13 9.41 -43.28
CA PRO A 195 -2.30 8.32 -42.78
C PRO A 195 -1.13 8.75 -41.86
N SER A 196 -0.65 9.97 -41.98
CA SER A 196 0.42 10.50 -41.10
C SER A 196 0.05 10.51 -39.61
N TRP A 197 -1.25 10.55 -39.29
CA TRP A 197 -1.72 10.43 -37.92
C TRP A 197 -1.40 9.09 -37.27
N TYR A 198 -1.21 8.01 -38.04
CA TYR A 198 -0.79 6.73 -37.48
C TYR A 198 0.57 6.83 -36.80
N ALA A 199 1.49 7.63 -37.36
CA ALA A 199 2.79 7.87 -36.74
C ALA A 199 2.63 8.61 -35.39
N VAL A 200 1.80 9.66 -35.35
CA VAL A 200 1.51 10.41 -34.12
C VAL A 200 0.87 9.51 -33.06
N MET A 201 -0.07 8.66 -33.48
CA MET A 201 -0.74 7.73 -32.56
C MET A 201 0.17 6.61 -32.03
N ALA A 202 1.27 6.30 -32.73
CA ALA A 202 2.25 5.34 -32.28
C ALA A 202 3.25 5.92 -31.24
N LEU A 203 3.33 7.26 -31.12
CA LEU A 203 4.28 7.92 -30.20
C LEU A 203 4.19 7.44 -28.75
N PRO A 204 3.00 7.31 -28.11
CA PRO A 204 2.93 6.81 -26.73
C PRO A 204 3.59 5.44 -26.57
N TYR A 205 3.34 4.53 -27.52
CA TYR A 205 3.96 3.21 -27.53
C TYR A 205 5.48 3.27 -27.66
N LEU A 206 5.99 4.12 -28.56
CA LEU A 206 7.43 4.31 -28.75
C LEU A 206 8.09 4.95 -27.51
N MET A 207 7.39 5.85 -26.84
CA MET A 207 7.89 6.53 -25.64
C MET A 207 7.92 5.62 -24.39
N GLU A 208 7.01 4.67 -24.30
CA GLU A 208 6.83 3.79 -23.14
C GLU A 208 7.36 2.36 -23.37
N PHE A 209 8.11 2.15 -24.45
CA PHE A 209 8.63 0.82 -24.79
C PHE A 209 9.56 0.29 -23.69
N PRO A 210 9.23 -0.86 -23.04
CA PRO A 210 9.92 -1.30 -21.83
C PRO A 210 11.31 -1.94 -22.06
N HIS A 211 11.66 -2.23 -23.30
CA HIS A 211 12.91 -2.91 -23.66
C HIS A 211 13.79 -1.99 -24.51
N GLU A 212 14.35 -0.98 -23.87
CA GLU A 212 15.17 0.03 -24.57
C GLU A 212 16.53 -0.53 -24.97
N CYS A 213 16.85 -0.45 -26.25
CA CYS A 213 18.22 -0.51 -26.77
C CYS A 213 18.68 0.92 -27.12
N SER A 214 19.93 1.08 -27.55
CA SER A 214 20.48 2.40 -27.90
C SER A 214 19.68 3.11 -29.00
N GLU A 215 19.14 2.36 -29.97
CA GLU A 215 18.31 2.88 -31.05
C GLU A 215 16.95 3.41 -30.53
N GLN A 216 16.29 2.66 -29.65
CA GLN A 216 15.02 3.10 -29.06
C GLN A 216 15.21 4.32 -28.14
N THR A 217 16.29 4.34 -27.37
CA THR A 217 16.63 5.50 -26.55
C THR A 217 16.85 6.74 -27.42
N PHE A 218 17.56 6.58 -28.56
CA PHE A 218 17.76 7.67 -29.50
C PHE A 218 16.43 8.15 -30.11
N ASN A 219 15.60 7.24 -30.61
CA ASN A 219 14.30 7.57 -31.21
C ASN A 219 13.29 8.19 -30.23
N ARG A 220 13.50 7.99 -28.93
CA ARG A 220 12.68 8.59 -27.87
C ARG A 220 13.08 10.03 -27.55
N LEU A 221 14.34 10.39 -27.80
CA LEU A 221 14.90 11.70 -27.50
C LEU A 221 14.77 12.69 -28.65
N TYR A 222 14.65 12.21 -29.88
CA TYR A 222 14.58 12.97 -31.12
C TYR A 222 13.27 12.72 -31.89
#